data_43399426933bf422b048e56e166f4397
#
_entry.id   43399426933bf422b048e56e166f4397
#
_cell.length_a   1.000
_cell.length_b   1.000
_cell.length_c   1.000
_cell.angle_alpha   90.00
_cell.angle_beta   90.00
_cell.angle_gamma   90.00
#
_symmetry.space_group_name_H-M   'P 1'
#
loop_
_entity.id
_entity.type
_entity.pdbx_description
1 polymer ?
#
loop_
_entity_poly.entity_id
_entity_poly.type
_entity_poly.pdbx_seq_one_letter_code
_entity_poly.pdbx_strand_id
1 'polypeptide(L)'
;MLEKWPMVSVVVVNFNGISHLEKCLAHLMQTNYPNFEVIVVDCLTKNIESWIKQHFPKVKVVHYDYDIGSSASHNVEKHVTPESKYLAFLDNDSYVTENWLRELVKVMENDEEIGIAQAKLLVTFNGKLMDNAGLAIDFLGTWYSTRGLKSEDFKEMMELFAASSAGCLVRMDVFKKAGGFDPEYFIYDDDTDFSFRTRLLGYKIVLVPSATVLHNGDPVKALNPRKLKHSIKNRVYTMIKNYELKNLLWRFSIYYLLTFSAGIGFAAAGRSLEAKETFRGLFHPLLNFKDAVQKRAIVQSSRKVRDSELFRLGFLRNDIRPTIMEFKLRAKQILNNSFNNH
;
A
#
# COMPACT_ATOMS: atom_id res chain seq x y z
N MET A 1 -7.42 29.43 -10.23
CA MET A 1 -7.79 28.95 -8.87
C MET A 1 -9.05 28.13 -9.02
N LEU A 2 -9.20 27.02 -8.28
CA LEU A 2 -10.44 26.25 -8.28
C LEU A 2 -11.54 27.13 -7.66
N GLU A 3 -12.67 27.29 -8.36
CA GLU A 3 -13.81 28.09 -7.84
C GLU A 3 -14.43 27.44 -6.60
N LYS A 4 -14.36 26.11 -6.48
CA LYS A 4 -14.85 25.34 -5.33
C LYS A 4 -13.92 24.17 -5.04
N TRP A 5 -13.43 24.08 -3.81
CA TRP A 5 -12.61 22.95 -3.36
C TRP A 5 -13.51 21.74 -3.07
N PRO A 6 -13.30 20.57 -3.74
CA PRO A 6 -14.11 19.38 -3.52
C PRO A 6 -13.94 18.83 -2.09
N MET A 7 -14.95 18.11 -1.61
CA MET A 7 -14.88 17.42 -0.31
C MET A 7 -13.90 16.26 -0.38
N VAL A 8 -13.03 16.15 0.64
CA VAL A 8 -12.05 15.07 0.81
C VAL A 8 -12.24 14.42 2.18
N SER A 9 -12.38 13.10 2.22
CA SER A 9 -12.31 12.33 3.46
C SER A 9 -10.91 11.76 3.64
N VAL A 10 -10.22 12.22 4.68
CA VAL A 10 -8.88 11.74 5.06
C VAL A 10 -9.04 10.58 6.04
N VAL A 11 -8.54 9.41 5.66
CA VAL A 11 -8.60 8.16 6.41
C VAL A 11 -7.24 7.89 7.02
N VAL A 12 -7.18 7.79 8.33
CA VAL A 12 -5.97 7.43 9.08
C VAL A 12 -6.15 6.05 9.66
N VAL A 13 -5.33 5.09 9.24
CA VAL A 13 -5.33 3.74 9.81
C VAL A 13 -4.45 3.70 11.06
N ASN A 14 -5.03 3.27 12.18
CA ASN A 14 -4.34 3.16 13.47
C ASN A 14 -4.43 1.76 14.04
N PHE A 15 -3.33 1.29 14.63
CA PHE A 15 -3.25 -0.01 15.26
C PHE A 15 -2.55 0.09 16.62
N ASN A 16 -3.30 -0.18 17.69
CA ASN A 16 -2.81 -0.36 19.06
C ASN A 16 -1.80 0.70 19.54
N GLY A 17 -2.09 1.99 19.31
CA GLY A 17 -1.19 3.04 19.79
C GLY A 17 -1.72 4.46 19.59
N ILE A 18 -1.31 5.37 20.46
CA ILE A 18 -1.70 6.79 20.44
C ILE A 18 -0.53 7.69 20.03
N SER A 19 0.71 7.34 20.36
CA SER A 19 1.85 8.25 20.27
C SER A 19 2.16 8.74 18.84
N HIS A 20 2.05 7.87 17.83
CA HIS A 20 2.19 8.25 16.43
C HIS A 20 0.93 8.96 15.93
N LEU A 21 -0.25 8.43 16.29
CA LEU A 21 -1.54 9.00 15.91
C LEU A 21 -1.68 10.46 16.36
N GLU A 22 -1.28 10.78 17.59
CA GLU A 22 -1.30 12.14 18.12
C GLU A 22 -0.52 13.11 17.23
N LYS A 23 0.70 12.74 16.85
CA LYS A 23 1.55 13.54 15.94
C LYS A 23 0.92 13.66 14.56
N CYS A 24 0.41 12.56 14.01
CA CYS A 24 -0.27 12.53 12.71
C CYS A 24 -1.46 13.51 12.71
N LEU A 25 -2.34 13.41 13.71
CA LEU A 25 -3.51 14.29 13.83
C LEU A 25 -3.11 15.75 14.05
N ALA A 26 -2.07 16.03 14.84
CA ALA A 26 -1.57 17.39 15.04
C ALA A 26 -1.10 18.04 13.72
N HIS A 27 -0.41 17.28 12.85
CA HIS A 27 -0.05 17.74 11.50
C HIS A 27 -1.27 17.88 10.59
N LEU A 28 -2.22 16.96 10.65
CA LEU A 28 -3.46 17.05 9.86
C LEU A 28 -4.29 18.29 10.20
N MET A 29 -4.34 18.69 11.48
CA MET A 29 -5.08 19.90 11.89
C MET A 29 -4.47 21.20 11.35
N GLN A 30 -3.21 21.16 10.86
CA GLN A 30 -2.55 22.30 10.21
C GLN A 30 -2.75 22.31 8.68
N THR A 31 -3.51 21.35 8.12
CA THR A 31 -3.74 21.24 6.68
C THR A 31 -4.47 22.46 6.13
N ASN A 32 -3.83 23.14 5.17
CA ASN A 32 -4.39 24.30 4.48
C ASN A 32 -5.31 23.86 3.33
N TYR A 33 -6.46 23.28 3.67
CA TYR A 33 -7.49 22.86 2.73
C TYR A 33 -8.88 23.11 3.34
N PRO A 34 -9.81 23.79 2.64
CA PRO A 34 -11.02 24.30 3.28
C PRO A 34 -12.13 23.26 3.49
N ASN A 35 -12.11 22.13 2.77
CA ASN A 35 -13.25 21.22 2.71
C ASN A 35 -12.81 19.76 2.87
N PHE A 36 -12.47 19.36 4.09
CA PHE A 36 -12.09 17.97 4.40
C PHE A 36 -12.61 17.56 5.79
N GLU A 37 -12.69 16.25 5.96
CA GLU A 37 -12.91 15.58 7.23
C GLU A 37 -11.79 14.59 7.52
N VAL A 38 -11.62 14.21 8.77
CA VAL A 38 -10.66 13.19 9.20
C VAL A 38 -11.41 12.06 9.88
N ILE A 39 -11.11 10.82 9.47
CA ILE A 39 -11.68 9.59 10.02
C ILE A 39 -10.52 8.70 10.45
N VAL A 40 -10.43 8.40 11.73
CA VAL A 40 -9.49 7.41 12.26
C VAL A 40 -10.18 6.06 12.29
N VAL A 41 -9.60 5.07 11.60
CA VAL A 41 -10.00 3.67 11.71
C VAL A 41 -9.01 2.97 12.63
N ASP A 42 -9.46 2.66 13.81
CA ASP A 42 -8.61 2.12 14.88
C ASP A 42 -8.91 0.67 15.20
N CYS A 43 -7.84 -0.09 15.43
CA CYS A 43 -7.91 -1.45 15.96
C CYS A 43 -7.14 -1.55 17.27
N LEU A 44 -7.80 -2.06 18.30
CA LEU A 44 -7.21 -2.46 19.60
C LEU A 44 -6.70 -1.35 20.50
N THR A 45 -6.86 -0.06 20.19
CA THR A 45 -6.43 1.01 21.10
C THR A 45 -7.49 1.25 22.18
N LYS A 46 -7.18 0.99 23.42
CA LYS A 46 -8.09 1.20 24.54
C LYS A 46 -8.44 2.68 24.71
N ASN A 47 -9.72 2.97 24.93
CA ASN A 47 -10.24 4.32 25.20
C ASN A 47 -9.98 5.33 24.07
N ILE A 48 -9.74 4.90 22.84
CA ILE A 48 -9.40 5.76 21.71
C ILE A 48 -10.49 6.82 21.45
N GLU A 49 -11.77 6.43 21.52
CA GLU A 49 -12.91 7.32 21.24
C GLU A 49 -12.96 8.50 22.23
N SER A 50 -12.81 8.22 23.53
CA SER A 50 -12.78 9.26 24.56
C SER A 50 -11.55 10.13 24.43
N TRP A 51 -10.40 9.56 24.12
CA TRP A 51 -9.16 10.29 23.91
C TRP A 51 -9.25 11.23 22.69
N ILE A 52 -9.75 10.75 21.55
CA ILE A 52 -9.93 11.59 20.35
C ILE A 52 -10.98 12.69 20.62
N LYS A 53 -12.09 12.37 21.26
CA LYS A 53 -13.11 13.37 21.62
C LYS A 53 -12.55 14.51 22.48
N GLN A 54 -11.61 14.19 23.35
CA GLN A 54 -10.97 15.17 24.23
C GLN A 54 -9.95 16.04 23.49
N HIS A 55 -9.10 15.47 22.63
CA HIS A 55 -7.94 16.14 22.04
C HIS A 55 -8.19 16.62 20.60
N PHE A 56 -9.03 15.93 19.85
CA PHE A 56 -9.33 16.20 18.44
C PHE A 56 -10.84 16.08 18.15
N PRO A 57 -11.70 16.93 18.74
CA PRO A 57 -13.17 16.76 18.72
C PRO A 57 -13.82 16.79 17.34
N LYS A 58 -13.11 17.26 16.31
CA LYS A 58 -13.59 17.25 14.91
C LYS A 58 -13.27 15.96 14.16
N VAL A 59 -12.48 15.06 14.74
CA VAL A 59 -12.07 13.79 14.10
C VAL A 59 -13.12 12.72 14.40
N LYS A 60 -13.57 12.03 13.34
CA LYS A 60 -14.44 10.87 13.46
C LYS A 60 -13.61 9.62 13.80
N VAL A 61 -14.20 8.68 14.54
CA VAL A 61 -13.54 7.42 14.93
C VAL A 61 -14.43 6.25 14.54
N VAL A 62 -13.81 5.24 13.95
CA VAL A 62 -14.36 3.90 13.74
C VAL A 62 -13.46 2.93 14.48
N HIS A 63 -13.91 2.39 15.59
CA HIS A 63 -13.09 1.54 16.47
C HIS A 63 -13.50 0.08 16.39
N TYR A 64 -12.51 -0.81 16.40
CA TYR A 64 -12.67 -2.25 16.47
C TYR A 64 -11.85 -2.82 17.65
N ASP A 65 -12.50 -3.64 18.49
CA ASP A 65 -11.83 -4.33 19.61
C ASP A 65 -10.94 -5.50 19.16
N TYR A 66 -10.80 -5.73 17.86
CA TYR A 66 -9.97 -6.76 17.26
C TYR A 66 -9.27 -6.24 16.00
N ASP A 67 -8.21 -6.92 15.58
CA ASP A 67 -7.44 -6.55 14.40
C ASP A 67 -8.17 -7.01 13.12
N ILE A 68 -8.68 -6.05 12.33
CA ILE A 68 -9.30 -6.31 11.03
C ILE A 68 -8.29 -6.25 9.88
N GLY A 69 -7.05 -5.87 10.15
CA GLY A 69 -5.99 -5.65 9.17
C GLY A 69 -6.07 -4.30 8.46
N SER A 70 -4.92 -3.86 7.96
CA SER A 70 -4.78 -2.59 7.23
C SER A 70 -5.71 -2.52 6.01
N SER A 71 -5.76 -3.59 5.22
CA SER A 71 -6.59 -3.65 3.99
C SER A 71 -8.07 -3.40 4.25
N ALA A 72 -8.63 -4.00 5.31
CA ALA A 72 -10.02 -3.77 5.68
C ALA A 72 -10.25 -2.37 6.26
N SER A 73 -9.26 -1.84 6.98
CA SER A 73 -9.32 -0.51 7.62
C SER A 73 -9.38 0.64 6.59
N HIS A 74 -8.93 0.41 5.35
CA HIS A 74 -9.06 1.39 4.27
C HIS A 74 -10.48 1.45 3.65
N ASN A 75 -11.35 0.45 3.88
CA ASN A 75 -12.69 0.36 3.28
C ASN A 75 -13.72 1.12 4.14
N VAL A 76 -13.70 2.43 4.03
CA VAL A 76 -14.48 3.34 4.90
C VAL A 76 -15.62 4.07 4.16
N GLU A 77 -15.97 3.66 2.96
CA GLU A 77 -16.95 4.36 2.11
C GLU A 77 -18.33 4.54 2.78
N LYS A 78 -18.65 3.74 3.80
CA LYS A 78 -19.87 3.85 4.59
C LYS A 78 -19.80 4.88 5.73
N HIS A 79 -18.59 5.33 6.05
CA HIS A 79 -18.33 6.24 7.17
C HIS A 79 -17.96 7.66 6.73
N VAL A 80 -17.71 7.84 5.43
CA VAL A 80 -17.36 9.14 4.86
C VAL A 80 -18.59 9.97 4.55
N THR A 81 -18.40 11.28 4.48
CA THR A 81 -19.42 12.20 4.00
C THR A 81 -19.82 11.86 2.56
N PRO A 82 -21.13 11.75 2.23
CA PRO A 82 -21.60 11.29 0.91
C PRO A 82 -21.08 12.11 -0.26
N GLU A 83 -20.82 13.39 -0.07
CA GLU A 83 -20.31 14.32 -1.08
C GLU A 83 -18.80 14.22 -1.29
N SER A 84 -18.11 13.33 -0.60
CA SER A 84 -16.66 13.16 -0.74
C SER A 84 -16.31 12.71 -2.16
N LYS A 85 -15.62 13.60 -2.88
CA LYS A 85 -15.09 13.31 -4.22
C LYS A 85 -13.82 12.47 -4.18
N TYR A 86 -13.07 12.58 -3.08
CA TYR A 86 -11.78 11.94 -2.89
C TYR A 86 -11.67 11.27 -1.51
N LEU A 87 -10.90 10.17 -1.50
CA LEU A 87 -10.38 9.54 -0.29
C LEU A 87 -8.88 9.79 -0.21
N ALA A 88 -8.38 10.33 0.88
CA ALA A 88 -6.96 10.41 1.16
C ALA A 88 -6.60 9.36 2.22
N PHE A 89 -5.58 8.55 1.97
CA PHE A 89 -5.12 7.53 2.90
C PHE A 89 -3.80 7.90 3.54
N LEU A 90 -3.71 7.67 4.85
CA LEU A 90 -2.52 7.88 5.67
C LEU A 90 -2.37 6.76 6.70
N ASP A 91 -1.13 6.40 7.00
CA ASP A 91 -0.79 5.62 8.19
C ASP A 91 -0.71 6.54 9.42
N ASN A 92 -0.89 5.99 10.61
CA ASN A 92 -0.81 6.78 11.85
C ASN A 92 0.57 7.41 12.13
N ASP A 93 1.61 6.97 11.43
CA ASP A 93 2.97 7.50 11.49
C ASP A 93 3.37 8.32 10.24
N SER A 94 2.38 8.80 9.49
CA SER A 94 2.51 9.73 8.37
C SER A 94 2.24 11.17 8.84
N TYR A 95 3.21 12.07 8.65
CA TYR A 95 3.13 13.46 9.07
C TYR A 95 3.11 14.37 7.85
N VAL A 96 1.96 15.01 7.61
CA VAL A 96 1.71 15.81 6.42
C VAL A 96 2.25 17.23 6.54
N THR A 97 2.62 17.86 5.42
CA THR A 97 2.89 19.29 5.33
C THR A 97 1.59 20.06 5.10
N GLU A 98 1.55 21.37 5.41
CA GLU A 98 0.33 22.18 5.35
C GLU A 98 -0.40 22.11 4.00
N ASN A 99 0.29 22.15 2.88
CA ASN A 99 -0.31 22.21 1.55
C ASN A 99 -0.44 20.85 0.84
N TRP A 100 -0.09 19.74 1.48
CA TRP A 100 -0.05 18.42 0.86
C TRP A 100 -1.34 18.05 0.12
N LEU A 101 -2.49 18.26 0.77
CA LEU A 101 -3.80 17.89 0.24
C LEU A 101 -4.21 18.80 -0.92
N ARG A 102 -3.92 20.10 -0.79
CA ARG A 102 -4.18 21.10 -1.83
C ARG A 102 -3.43 20.77 -3.12
N GLU A 103 -2.16 20.37 -3.01
CA GLU A 103 -1.34 20.03 -4.17
C GLU A 103 -1.81 18.72 -4.85
N LEU A 104 -2.19 17.71 -4.06
CA LEU A 104 -2.78 16.48 -4.62
C LEU A 104 -4.09 16.76 -5.35
N VAL A 105 -5.00 17.51 -4.74
CA VAL A 105 -6.29 17.83 -5.34
C VAL A 105 -6.14 18.66 -6.62
N LYS A 106 -5.24 19.64 -6.67
CA LYS A 106 -4.98 20.40 -7.91
C LYS A 106 -4.61 19.49 -9.08
N VAL A 107 -3.72 18.51 -8.85
CA VAL A 107 -3.31 17.57 -9.90
C VAL A 107 -4.49 16.71 -10.33
N MET A 108 -5.26 16.19 -9.38
CA MET A 108 -6.42 15.35 -9.67
C MET A 108 -7.55 16.12 -10.39
N GLU A 109 -7.76 17.41 -10.10
CA GLU A 109 -8.77 18.24 -10.79
C GLU A 109 -8.35 18.63 -12.21
N ASN A 110 -7.03 18.68 -12.49
CA ASN A 110 -6.51 19.04 -13.81
C ASN A 110 -6.48 17.88 -14.82
N ASP A 111 -6.52 16.61 -14.35
CA ASP A 111 -6.49 15.43 -15.23
C ASP A 111 -7.42 14.34 -14.66
N GLU A 112 -8.55 14.12 -15.33
CA GLU A 112 -9.55 13.12 -14.94
C GLU A 112 -9.09 11.66 -15.15
N GLU A 113 -8.04 11.44 -15.95
CA GLU A 113 -7.45 10.12 -16.13
C GLU A 113 -6.61 9.67 -14.92
N ILE A 114 -6.24 10.59 -14.02
CA ILE A 114 -5.54 10.26 -12.80
C ILE A 114 -6.54 9.68 -11.78
N GLY A 115 -6.40 8.40 -11.49
CA GLY A 115 -7.18 7.70 -10.46
C GLY A 115 -6.59 7.82 -9.07
N ILE A 116 -5.25 7.87 -8.97
CA ILE A 116 -4.50 7.97 -7.70
C ILE A 116 -3.37 8.98 -7.86
N ALA A 117 -3.27 9.92 -6.92
CA ALA A 117 -2.14 10.82 -6.76
C ALA A 117 -1.42 10.53 -5.44
N GLN A 118 -0.14 10.14 -5.49
CA GLN A 118 0.68 9.90 -4.31
C GLN A 118 1.53 11.12 -3.98
N ALA A 119 1.51 11.52 -2.71
CA ALA A 119 2.44 12.51 -2.19
C ALA A 119 3.88 11.98 -2.24
N LYS A 120 4.84 12.88 -2.27
CA LYS A 120 6.25 12.58 -2.10
C LYS A 120 6.49 12.13 -0.65
N LEU A 121 6.59 10.82 -0.46
CA LEU A 121 6.86 10.23 0.85
C LEU A 121 8.35 10.32 1.17
N LEU A 122 8.69 10.91 2.30
CA LEU A 122 10.07 11.07 2.78
C LEU A 122 10.26 10.33 4.09
N VAL A 123 11.46 9.75 4.27
CA VAL A 123 11.82 9.12 5.55
C VAL A 123 12.04 10.20 6.60
N THR A 124 11.35 10.12 7.76
CA THR A 124 11.33 11.20 8.77
C THR A 124 12.66 11.54 9.39
N PHE A 125 13.58 10.56 9.56
CA PHE A 125 14.82 10.78 10.27
C PHE A 125 15.81 11.71 9.55
N ASN A 126 15.68 11.91 8.24
CA ASN A 126 16.54 12.83 7.49
C ASN A 126 15.81 13.72 6.46
N GLY A 127 14.58 13.43 6.10
CA GLY A 127 13.77 14.18 5.13
C GLY A 127 14.36 14.29 3.71
N LYS A 128 15.54 13.68 3.47
CA LYS A 128 16.31 13.76 2.22
C LYS A 128 16.16 12.55 1.34
N LEU A 129 15.69 11.44 1.92
CA LEU A 129 15.52 10.19 1.22
C LEU A 129 14.03 9.91 0.99
N MET A 130 13.75 9.43 -0.21
CA MET A 130 12.43 8.91 -0.54
C MET A 130 12.11 7.69 0.32
N ASP A 131 10.86 7.61 0.74
CA ASP A 131 10.27 6.36 1.17
C ASP A 131 9.64 5.65 -0.04
N ASN A 132 8.48 5.04 0.09
CA ASN A 132 8.00 4.04 -0.86
C ASN A 132 7.04 4.62 -1.91
N ALA A 133 7.42 4.52 -3.20
CA ALA A 133 6.54 4.64 -4.35
C ALA A 133 6.92 3.55 -5.36
N GLY A 134 5.93 2.86 -5.91
CA GLY A 134 6.14 1.75 -6.83
C GLY A 134 6.32 2.23 -8.26
N LEU A 135 7.55 2.31 -8.76
CA LEU A 135 7.83 2.70 -10.15
C LEU A 135 7.38 1.62 -11.14
N ALA A 136 7.60 0.37 -10.80
CA ALA A 136 7.26 -0.82 -11.57
C ALA A 136 7.23 -2.04 -10.64
N ILE A 137 6.79 -3.18 -11.14
CA ILE A 137 7.00 -4.48 -10.49
C ILE A 137 7.85 -5.40 -11.35
N ASP A 138 8.69 -6.18 -10.67
CA ASP A 138 9.50 -7.21 -11.32
C ASP A 138 8.68 -8.47 -11.63
N PHE A 139 9.37 -9.48 -12.17
CA PHE A 139 8.75 -10.75 -12.52
C PHE A 139 8.04 -11.44 -11.35
N LEU A 140 8.54 -11.32 -10.14
CA LEU A 140 8.02 -11.95 -8.93
C LEU A 140 7.08 -11.05 -8.11
N GLY A 141 6.72 -9.86 -8.64
CA GLY A 141 5.79 -8.92 -8.00
C GLY A 141 6.43 -8.00 -6.97
N THR A 142 7.76 -7.90 -6.93
CA THR A 142 8.46 -6.96 -6.04
C THR A 142 8.58 -5.59 -6.71
N TRP A 143 8.38 -4.53 -5.94
CA TRP A 143 8.45 -3.17 -6.47
C TRP A 143 9.88 -2.75 -6.85
N TYR A 144 10.02 -2.14 -8.01
CA TYR A 144 11.02 -1.12 -8.24
C TYR A 144 10.61 0.12 -7.46
N SER A 145 11.14 0.25 -6.25
CA SER A 145 10.72 1.27 -5.30
C SER A 145 11.66 2.48 -5.33
N THR A 146 11.12 3.64 -5.00
CA THR A 146 11.91 4.86 -4.76
C THR A 146 12.68 4.82 -3.44
N ARG A 147 12.43 3.84 -2.58
CA ARG A 147 12.95 3.80 -1.21
C ARG A 147 14.47 3.91 -1.16
N GLY A 148 14.93 4.89 -0.39
CA GLY A 148 16.36 5.17 -0.20
C GLY A 148 17.01 5.98 -1.32
N LEU A 149 16.27 6.36 -2.37
CA LEU A 149 16.74 7.29 -3.39
C LEU A 149 16.69 8.72 -2.85
N LYS A 150 17.50 9.61 -3.42
CA LYS A 150 17.52 11.01 -3.00
C LYS A 150 16.24 11.74 -3.41
N SER A 151 15.63 12.46 -2.48
CA SER A 151 14.37 13.18 -2.75
C SER A 151 14.56 14.32 -3.77
N GLU A 152 15.74 14.85 -3.92
CA GLU A 152 16.09 15.88 -4.91
C GLU A 152 16.03 15.39 -6.36
N ASP A 153 16.08 14.08 -6.60
CA ASP A 153 15.95 13.48 -7.93
C ASP A 153 14.48 13.41 -8.40
N PHE A 154 13.53 13.64 -7.49
CA PHE A 154 12.07 13.58 -7.74
C PHE A 154 11.46 14.98 -7.64
N LYS A 155 11.71 15.82 -8.65
CA LYS A 155 11.20 17.20 -8.73
C LYS A 155 10.00 17.34 -9.65
N GLU A 156 9.88 16.45 -10.63
CA GLU A 156 8.83 16.47 -11.64
C GLU A 156 7.77 15.41 -11.33
N MET A 157 6.54 15.69 -11.74
CA MET A 157 5.46 14.70 -11.69
C MET A 157 5.79 13.53 -12.62
N MET A 158 5.58 12.32 -12.14
CA MET A 158 5.83 11.11 -12.91
C MET A 158 4.79 10.04 -12.68
N GLU A 159 4.59 9.18 -13.66
CA GLU A 159 3.71 8.04 -13.49
C GLU A 159 4.35 6.94 -12.64
N LEU A 160 3.52 6.32 -11.80
CA LEU A 160 3.85 5.17 -10.96
C LEU A 160 3.08 3.94 -11.41
N PHE A 161 3.62 2.77 -11.22
CA PHE A 161 2.83 1.54 -11.27
C PHE A 161 1.87 1.44 -10.08
N ALA A 162 2.37 1.72 -8.87
CA ALA A 162 1.60 1.60 -7.65
C ALA A 162 1.90 2.74 -6.66
N ALA A 163 0.88 3.15 -5.92
CA ALA A 163 0.95 4.14 -4.86
C ALA A 163 0.89 3.47 -3.49
N SER A 164 1.61 4.03 -2.52
CA SER A 164 1.52 3.63 -1.12
C SER A 164 0.33 4.31 -0.42
N SER A 165 -0.42 3.55 0.35
CA SER A 165 -1.53 4.07 1.18
C SER A 165 -1.06 4.97 2.34
N ALA A 166 0.23 5.05 2.62
CA ALA A 166 0.79 5.94 3.64
C ALA A 166 0.71 7.44 3.27
N GLY A 167 0.27 7.79 2.04
CA GLY A 167 0.14 9.19 1.63
C GLY A 167 -0.35 9.33 0.20
N CYS A 168 -1.59 8.93 -0.09
CA CYS A 168 -2.16 9.07 -1.43
C CYS A 168 -3.59 9.60 -1.39
N LEU A 169 -4.02 10.17 -2.53
CA LEU A 169 -5.36 10.65 -2.80
C LEU A 169 -5.97 9.82 -3.92
N VAL A 170 -7.17 9.29 -3.71
CA VAL A 170 -7.89 8.40 -4.64
C VAL A 170 -9.23 9.01 -5.01
N ARG A 171 -9.62 8.98 -6.29
CA ARG A 171 -10.97 9.34 -6.70
C ARG A 171 -11.98 8.35 -6.10
N MET A 172 -13.05 8.85 -5.52
CA MET A 172 -14.10 8.02 -4.93
C MET A 172 -14.75 7.07 -5.95
N ASP A 173 -14.99 7.52 -7.17
CA ASP A 173 -15.56 6.69 -8.23
C ASP A 173 -14.58 5.60 -8.70
N VAL A 174 -13.28 5.90 -8.75
CA VAL A 174 -12.22 4.91 -9.04
C VAL A 174 -12.10 3.90 -7.92
N PHE A 175 -12.13 4.35 -6.65
CA PHE A 175 -12.16 3.47 -5.48
C PHE A 175 -13.30 2.46 -5.57
N LYS A 176 -14.52 2.94 -5.85
CA LYS A 176 -15.71 2.09 -6.00
C LYS A 176 -15.60 1.16 -7.21
N LYS A 177 -15.16 1.65 -8.38
CA LYS A 177 -15.00 0.83 -9.60
C LYS A 177 -13.96 -0.25 -9.42
N ALA A 178 -12.88 0.02 -8.71
CA ALA A 178 -11.85 -0.96 -8.39
C ALA A 178 -12.28 -1.95 -7.29
N GLY A 179 -13.37 -1.68 -6.56
CA GLY A 179 -13.91 -2.52 -5.49
C GLY A 179 -13.18 -2.35 -4.15
N GLY A 180 -12.57 -1.18 -3.89
CA GLY A 180 -11.83 -0.91 -2.65
C GLY A 180 -10.58 -1.76 -2.47
N PHE A 181 -10.06 -1.82 -1.26
CA PHE A 181 -8.99 -2.74 -0.87
C PHE A 181 -9.58 -4.14 -0.59
N ASP A 182 -8.89 -5.20 -0.97
CA ASP A 182 -9.35 -6.57 -0.72
C ASP A 182 -9.02 -6.98 0.73
N PRO A 183 -10.02 -7.20 1.61
CA PRO A 183 -9.79 -7.54 3.01
C PRO A 183 -8.99 -8.84 3.22
N GLU A 184 -9.01 -9.76 2.22
CA GLU A 184 -8.25 -11.00 2.26
C GLU A 184 -6.73 -10.76 2.39
N TYR A 185 -6.24 -9.60 1.96
CA TYR A 185 -4.82 -9.26 2.11
C TYR A 185 -4.42 -9.07 3.57
N PHE A 186 -5.28 -8.55 4.39
CA PHE A 186 -5.06 -8.22 5.79
C PHE A 186 -3.98 -7.14 5.98
N ILE A 187 -2.75 -7.38 5.53
CA ILE A 187 -1.62 -6.44 5.56
C ILE A 187 -0.61 -6.79 4.46
N TYR A 188 0.07 -5.78 3.89
CA TYR A 188 1.05 -5.85 2.79
C TYR A 188 0.47 -6.23 1.44
N ASP A 189 1.07 -5.66 0.40
CA ASP A 189 0.71 -5.85 -1.02
C ASP A 189 -0.75 -5.49 -1.38
N ASP A 190 -1.55 -5.01 -0.44
CA ASP A 190 -2.92 -4.52 -0.66
C ASP A 190 -2.94 -3.25 -1.50
N ASP A 191 -2.00 -2.34 -1.27
CA ASP A 191 -1.76 -1.17 -2.08
C ASP A 191 -1.28 -1.53 -3.50
N THR A 192 -0.45 -2.58 -3.63
CA THR A 192 -0.04 -3.14 -4.93
C THR A 192 -1.24 -3.64 -5.72
N ASP A 193 -2.09 -4.44 -5.10
CA ASP A 193 -3.27 -5.01 -5.73
C ASP A 193 -4.30 -3.94 -6.13
N PHE A 194 -4.57 -2.98 -5.23
CA PHE A 194 -5.48 -1.87 -5.50
C PHE A 194 -4.96 -0.99 -6.65
N SER A 195 -3.67 -0.67 -6.64
CA SER A 195 -3.02 0.08 -7.71
C SER A 195 -3.06 -0.67 -9.04
N PHE A 196 -2.78 -1.97 -9.02
CA PHE A 196 -2.84 -2.79 -10.24
C PHE A 196 -4.25 -2.78 -10.84
N ARG A 197 -5.30 -3.00 -10.03
CA ARG A 197 -6.70 -2.93 -10.49
C ARG A 197 -7.04 -1.55 -11.03
N THR A 198 -6.56 -0.48 -10.42
CA THR A 198 -6.71 0.90 -10.91
C THR A 198 -6.07 1.07 -12.29
N ARG A 199 -4.85 0.54 -12.51
CA ARG A 199 -4.19 0.52 -13.82
C ARG A 199 -4.97 -0.30 -14.85
N LEU A 200 -5.51 -1.46 -14.45
CA LEU A 200 -6.31 -2.30 -15.35
C LEU A 200 -7.61 -1.64 -15.79
N LEU A 201 -8.17 -0.74 -14.99
CA LEU A 201 -9.31 0.10 -15.33
C LEU A 201 -8.95 1.26 -16.30
N GLY A 202 -7.66 1.48 -16.59
CA GLY A 202 -7.17 2.49 -17.51
C GLY A 202 -6.81 3.83 -16.84
N TYR A 203 -6.80 3.91 -15.51
CA TYR A 203 -6.43 5.13 -14.81
C TYR A 203 -4.92 5.25 -14.59
N LYS A 204 -4.44 6.49 -14.60
CA LYS A 204 -3.06 6.84 -14.23
C LYS A 204 -2.89 6.86 -12.72
N ILE A 205 -1.68 6.55 -12.28
CA ILE A 205 -1.22 6.74 -10.89
C ILE A 205 0.02 7.62 -10.97
N VAL A 206 0.06 8.71 -10.21
CA VAL A 206 1.13 9.70 -10.33
C VAL A 206 1.77 10.04 -8.99
N LEU A 207 3.07 10.33 -9.01
CA LEU A 207 3.79 10.99 -7.92
C LEU A 207 3.65 12.50 -8.07
N VAL A 208 3.26 13.20 -7.00
CA VAL A 208 3.13 14.65 -6.94
C VAL A 208 4.22 15.22 -6.02
N PRO A 209 5.33 15.74 -6.57
CA PRO A 209 6.47 16.19 -5.77
C PRO A 209 6.22 17.39 -4.86
N SER A 210 5.25 18.24 -5.21
CA SER A 210 4.85 19.41 -4.41
C SER A 210 4.05 19.03 -3.15
N ALA A 211 3.43 17.86 -3.13
CA ALA A 211 2.77 17.31 -1.95
C ALA A 211 3.77 16.45 -1.17
N THR A 212 4.06 16.81 0.07
CA THR A 212 5.06 16.09 0.89
C THR A 212 4.43 15.52 2.16
N VAL A 213 4.78 14.26 2.45
CA VAL A 213 4.45 13.55 3.68
C VAL A 213 5.72 12.92 4.25
N LEU A 214 5.97 13.14 5.52
CA LEU A 214 7.05 12.49 6.27
C LEU A 214 6.50 11.20 6.87
N HIS A 215 7.04 10.05 6.48
CA HIS A 215 6.60 8.74 6.96
C HIS A 215 7.65 8.12 7.87
N ASN A 216 7.25 7.76 9.09
CA ASN A 216 8.15 7.21 10.11
C ASN A 216 8.33 5.67 9.98
N GLY A 217 8.13 5.16 8.78
CA GLY A 217 8.30 3.73 8.52
C GLY A 217 9.67 3.23 8.94
N ASP A 218 9.72 2.18 9.77
CA ASP A 218 10.97 1.55 10.18
C ASP A 218 11.68 0.91 8.97
N PRO A 219 12.87 1.42 8.58
CA PRO A 219 13.61 0.87 7.43
C PRO A 219 14.09 -0.56 7.67
N VAL A 220 14.11 -1.03 8.91
CA VAL A 220 14.76 -2.30 9.32
C VAL A 220 13.76 -3.19 10.07
N LYS A 221 12.50 -3.27 9.66
CA LYS A 221 11.61 -4.26 10.28
C LYS A 221 12.15 -5.66 10.02
N ALA A 222 12.71 -6.27 11.07
CA ALA A 222 13.20 -7.64 11.07
C ALA A 222 12.18 -8.59 10.42
N LEU A 223 12.69 -9.65 9.78
CA LEU A 223 11.87 -10.70 9.17
C LEU A 223 10.96 -11.30 10.24
N ASN A 224 9.74 -10.78 10.35
CA ASN A 224 8.71 -11.40 11.16
C ASN A 224 8.10 -12.55 10.36
N PRO A 225 8.15 -13.80 10.80
CA PRO A 225 7.59 -14.93 10.06
C PRO A 225 6.11 -14.78 9.70
N ARG A 226 5.31 -14.10 10.56
CA ARG A 226 3.90 -13.80 10.25
C ARG A 226 3.76 -12.90 9.02
N LYS A 227 4.68 -11.92 8.86
CA LYS A 227 4.74 -11.06 7.68
C LYS A 227 5.03 -11.84 6.41
N LEU A 228 5.92 -12.85 6.51
CA LEU A 228 6.30 -13.71 5.38
C LEU A 228 5.07 -14.43 4.81
N LYS A 229 4.20 -14.99 5.67
CA LYS A 229 2.94 -15.63 5.25
C LYS A 229 2.07 -14.66 4.44
N HIS A 230 1.82 -13.45 4.95
CA HIS A 230 0.95 -12.48 4.28
C HIS A 230 1.56 -12.02 2.94
N SER A 231 2.83 -11.67 2.90
CA SER A 231 3.50 -11.26 1.66
C SER A 231 3.44 -12.35 0.58
N ILE A 232 3.70 -13.62 0.91
CA ILE A 232 3.62 -14.73 -0.05
C ILE A 232 2.18 -14.94 -0.52
N LYS A 233 1.24 -15.05 0.41
CA LYS A 233 -0.19 -15.24 0.13
C LYS A 233 -0.70 -14.13 -0.81
N ASN A 234 -0.42 -12.90 -0.46
CA ASN A 234 -0.94 -11.73 -1.15
C ASN A 234 -0.36 -11.60 -2.57
N ARG A 235 0.92 -11.90 -2.77
CA ARG A 235 1.51 -11.97 -4.13
C ARG A 235 0.84 -13.01 -5.00
N VAL A 236 0.55 -14.20 -4.46
CA VAL A 236 -0.20 -15.23 -5.19
C VAL A 236 -1.59 -14.74 -5.56
N TYR A 237 -2.33 -14.12 -4.65
CA TYR A 237 -3.63 -13.51 -4.94
C TYR A 237 -3.54 -12.42 -6.00
N THR A 238 -2.56 -11.51 -5.88
CA THR A 238 -2.32 -10.45 -6.87
C THR A 238 -2.05 -11.02 -8.26
N MET A 239 -1.24 -12.08 -8.36
CA MET A 239 -0.97 -12.74 -9.63
C MET A 239 -2.23 -13.37 -10.21
N ILE A 240 -2.98 -14.16 -9.43
CA ILE A 240 -4.20 -14.84 -9.88
C ILE A 240 -5.24 -13.82 -10.35
N LYS A 241 -5.46 -12.75 -9.61
CA LYS A 241 -6.49 -11.74 -9.88
C LYS A 241 -6.15 -10.89 -11.11
N ASN A 242 -4.92 -10.41 -11.20
CA ASN A 242 -4.60 -9.25 -12.02
C ASN A 242 -3.95 -9.59 -13.37
N TYR A 243 -3.13 -10.63 -13.49
CA TYR A 243 -2.50 -10.96 -14.77
C TYR A 243 -3.46 -11.61 -15.78
N GLU A 244 -3.26 -11.34 -17.09
CA GLU A 244 -3.87 -12.16 -18.16
C GLU A 244 -3.40 -13.60 -18.04
N LEU A 245 -4.22 -14.56 -18.49
CA LEU A 245 -3.99 -15.99 -18.27
C LEU A 245 -2.59 -16.44 -18.77
N LYS A 246 -2.15 -15.96 -19.93
CA LYS A 246 -0.84 -16.28 -20.48
C LYS A 246 0.30 -15.88 -19.53
N ASN A 247 0.25 -14.68 -18.98
CA ASN A 247 1.26 -14.18 -18.06
C ASN A 247 1.14 -14.80 -16.67
N LEU A 248 -0.08 -15.08 -16.22
CA LEU A 248 -0.34 -15.78 -14.98
C LEU A 248 0.35 -17.14 -14.94
N LEU A 249 0.09 -18.00 -15.94
CA LEU A 249 0.51 -19.41 -15.90
C LEU A 249 2.02 -19.57 -15.69
N TRP A 250 2.85 -18.87 -16.46
CA TRP A 250 4.30 -19.06 -16.35
C TRP A 250 4.90 -18.31 -15.16
N ARG A 251 4.39 -17.09 -14.81
CA ARG A 251 4.85 -16.33 -13.63
C ARG A 251 4.50 -17.05 -12.35
N PHE A 252 3.26 -17.50 -12.23
CA PHE A 252 2.80 -18.28 -11.10
C PHE A 252 3.62 -19.55 -10.90
N SER A 253 3.86 -20.33 -11.96
CA SER A 253 4.64 -21.57 -11.87
C SER A 253 6.06 -21.32 -11.37
N ILE A 254 6.74 -20.31 -11.89
CA ILE A 254 8.11 -19.98 -11.46
C ILE A 254 8.10 -19.44 -10.02
N TYR A 255 7.18 -18.50 -9.69
CA TYR A 255 7.08 -17.99 -8.34
C TYR A 255 6.82 -19.11 -7.32
N TYR A 256 5.91 -20.03 -7.69
CA TYR A 256 5.53 -21.16 -6.84
C TYR A 256 6.74 -22.08 -6.59
N LEU A 257 7.47 -22.47 -7.64
CA LEU A 257 8.67 -23.32 -7.52
C LEU A 257 9.77 -22.66 -6.67
N LEU A 258 10.06 -21.38 -6.91
CA LEU A 258 11.07 -20.66 -6.15
C LEU A 258 10.68 -20.51 -4.67
N THR A 259 9.43 -20.18 -4.39
CA THR A 259 8.94 -20.01 -3.02
C THR A 259 8.87 -21.35 -2.29
N PHE A 260 8.46 -22.43 -2.97
CA PHE A 260 8.45 -23.78 -2.42
C PHE A 260 9.88 -24.24 -2.06
N SER A 261 10.84 -24.02 -2.99
CA SER A 261 12.26 -24.31 -2.75
C SER A 261 12.83 -23.49 -1.58
N ALA A 262 12.43 -22.22 -1.46
CA ALA A 262 12.82 -21.40 -0.31
C ALA A 262 12.27 -21.96 1.03
N GLY A 263 11.03 -22.45 1.03
CA GLY A 263 10.43 -23.14 2.19
C GLY A 263 11.22 -24.38 2.62
N ILE A 264 11.64 -25.20 1.65
CA ILE A 264 12.53 -26.36 1.92
C ILE A 264 13.88 -25.89 2.47
N GLY A 265 14.47 -24.84 1.89
CA GLY A 265 15.72 -24.25 2.36
C GLY A 265 15.65 -23.77 3.81
N PHE A 266 14.55 -23.12 4.19
CA PHE A 266 14.31 -22.72 5.59
C PHE A 266 14.21 -23.94 6.51
N ALA A 267 13.51 -25.00 6.10
CA ALA A 267 13.40 -26.23 6.88
C ALA A 267 14.76 -26.90 7.07
N ALA A 268 15.56 -27.03 6.02
CA ALA A 268 16.91 -27.59 6.06
C ALA A 268 17.88 -26.76 6.92
N ALA A 269 17.68 -25.44 7.00
CA ALA A 269 18.43 -24.54 7.85
C ALA A 269 17.95 -24.50 9.32
N GLY A 270 17.03 -25.39 9.73
CA GLY A 270 16.46 -25.42 11.08
C GLY A 270 15.46 -24.28 11.38
N ARG A 271 15.09 -23.48 10.40
CA ARG A 271 14.15 -22.34 10.52
C ARG A 271 12.70 -22.80 10.32
N SER A 272 12.22 -23.62 11.22
CA SER A 272 10.94 -24.33 11.12
C SER A 272 9.73 -23.37 11.03
N LEU A 273 9.78 -22.23 11.72
CA LEU A 273 8.69 -21.25 11.72
C LEU A 273 8.59 -20.55 10.36
N GLU A 274 9.70 -20.11 9.78
CA GLU A 274 9.73 -19.50 8.46
C GLU A 274 9.34 -20.49 7.36
N ALA A 275 9.78 -21.73 7.45
CA ALA A 275 9.33 -22.78 6.55
C ALA A 275 7.81 -22.97 6.62
N LYS A 276 7.26 -23.11 7.82
CA LYS A 276 5.82 -23.25 8.06
C LYS A 276 5.02 -22.08 7.48
N GLU A 277 5.43 -20.84 7.76
CA GLU A 277 4.71 -19.66 7.29
C GLU A 277 4.89 -19.44 5.77
N THR A 278 6.01 -19.86 5.17
CA THR A 278 6.20 -19.90 3.72
C THR A 278 5.19 -20.84 3.07
N PHE A 279 5.09 -22.08 3.55
CA PHE A 279 4.13 -23.05 2.99
C PHE A 279 2.68 -22.65 3.25
N ARG A 280 2.36 -22.09 4.42
CA ARG A 280 1.02 -21.55 4.71
C ARG A 280 0.63 -20.43 3.74
N GLY A 281 1.54 -19.49 3.47
CA GLY A 281 1.32 -18.42 2.50
C GLY A 281 1.10 -18.96 1.09
N LEU A 282 1.92 -19.94 0.69
CA LEU A 282 1.89 -20.52 -0.65
C LEU A 282 0.62 -21.34 -0.93
N PHE A 283 0.18 -22.14 0.04
CA PHE A 283 -0.97 -23.02 -0.11
C PHE A 283 -2.31 -22.33 0.17
N HIS A 284 -2.33 -21.23 0.92
CA HIS A 284 -3.58 -20.55 1.31
C HIS A 284 -4.48 -20.19 0.09
N PRO A 285 -3.97 -19.55 -0.98
CA PRO A 285 -4.81 -19.22 -2.13
C PRO A 285 -5.30 -20.44 -2.92
N LEU A 286 -4.60 -21.56 -2.82
CA LEU A 286 -5.02 -22.82 -3.44
C LEU A 286 -6.13 -23.49 -2.63
N LEU A 287 -6.06 -23.44 -1.30
CA LEU A 287 -7.13 -23.92 -0.43
C LEU A 287 -8.39 -23.05 -0.54
N ASN A 288 -8.26 -21.77 -0.84
CA ASN A 288 -9.33 -20.81 -1.06
C ASN A 288 -9.51 -20.48 -2.56
N PHE A 289 -9.27 -21.45 -3.44
CA PHE A 289 -9.22 -21.24 -4.90
C PHE A 289 -10.51 -20.66 -5.47
N LYS A 290 -11.67 -21.06 -4.94
CA LYS A 290 -12.99 -20.54 -5.36
C LYS A 290 -13.06 -19.02 -5.18
N ASP A 291 -12.63 -18.50 -4.04
CA ASP A 291 -12.57 -17.05 -3.77
C ASP A 291 -11.62 -16.34 -4.75
N ALA A 292 -10.42 -16.87 -4.92
CA ALA A 292 -9.43 -16.30 -5.84
C ALA A 292 -9.94 -16.23 -7.30
N VAL A 293 -10.65 -17.27 -7.77
CA VAL A 293 -11.25 -17.32 -9.12
C VAL A 293 -12.42 -16.36 -9.25
N GLN A 294 -13.28 -16.25 -8.24
CA GLN A 294 -14.39 -15.28 -8.25
C GLN A 294 -13.87 -13.84 -8.32
N LYS A 295 -12.88 -13.48 -7.51
CA LYS A 295 -12.22 -12.17 -7.53
C LYS A 295 -11.54 -11.92 -8.88
N ARG A 296 -10.86 -12.94 -9.45
CA ARG A 296 -10.30 -12.86 -10.79
C ARG A 296 -11.37 -12.53 -11.84
N ALA A 297 -12.51 -13.22 -11.81
CA ALA A 297 -13.59 -12.99 -12.77
C ALA A 297 -14.07 -11.53 -12.74
N ILE A 298 -14.22 -10.95 -11.55
CA ILE A 298 -14.59 -9.54 -11.37
C ILE A 298 -13.53 -8.61 -11.98
N VAL A 299 -12.25 -8.81 -11.65
CA VAL A 299 -11.16 -7.96 -12.14
C VAL A 299 -11.01 -8.07 -13.66
N GLN A 300 -11.04 -9.30 -14.20
CA GLN A 300 -10.84 -9.51 -15.64
C GLN A 300 -12.03 -9.02 -16.47
N SER A 301 -13.28 -9.06 -15.94
CA SER A 301 -14.44 -8.52 -16.65
C SER A 301 -14.44 -6.99 -16.76
N SER A 302 -13.83 -6.30 -15.80
CA SER A 302 -13.72 -4.82 -15.81
C SER A 302 -12.44 -4.28 -16.46
N ARG A 303 -11.52 -5.18 -16.84
CA ARG A 303 -10.22 -4.83 -17.42
C ARG A 303 -10.37 -4.07 -18.75
N LYS A 304 -9.66 -2.95 -18.87
CA LYS A 304 -9.52 -2.15 -20.11
C LYS A 304 -8.10 -2.18 -20.68
N VAL A 305 -7.08 -2.36 -19.81
CA VAL A 305 -5.66 -2.32 -20.18
C VAL A 305 -5.08 -3.72 -20.16
N ARG A 306 -4.38 -4.13 -21.24
CA ARG A 306 -3.72 -5.43 -21.35
C ARG A 306 -2.37 -5.43 -20.64
N ASP A 307 -1.92 -6.62 -20.20
CA ASP A 307 -0.58 -6.77 -19.63
C ASP A 307 0.52 -6.32 -20.62
N SER A 308 0.35 -6.57 -21.93
CA SER A 308 1.30 -6.13 -22.97
C SER A 308 1.50 -4.61 -22.99
N GLU A 309 0.47 -3.85 -22.70
CA GLU A 309 0.56 -2.40 -22.60
C GLU A 309 1.32 -1.97 -21.35
N LEU A 310 1.05 -2.59 -20.20
CA LEU A 310 1.79 -2.33 -18.97
C LEU A 310 3.27 -2.71 -19.09
N PHE A 311 3.60 -3.77 -19.88
CA PHE A 311 4.98 -4.10 -20.23
C PHE A 311 5.61 -3.01 -21.12
N ARG A 312 4.89 -2.55 -22.15
CA ARG A 312 5.35 -1.49 -23.05
C ARG A 312 5.64 -0.18 -22.30
N LEU A 313 4.82 0.15 -21.32
CA LEU A 313 4.99 1.31 -20.44
C LEU A 313 6.09 1.11 -19.37
N GLY A 314 6.65 -0.09 -19.25
CA GLY A 314 7.70 -0.42 -18.29
C GLY A 314 7.22 -0.63 -16.85
N PHE A 315 5.92 -0.71 -16.62
CA PHE A 315 5.33 -0.97 -15.30
C PHE A 315 5.41 -2.44 -14.88
N LEU A 316 5.30 -3.36 -15.84
CA LEU A 316 5.58 -4.77 -15.62
C LEU A 316 6.94 -5.11 -16.24
N ARG A 317 7.80 -5.77 -15.48
CA ARG A 317 9.14 -6.15 -15.95
C ARG A 317 9.36 -7.65 -15.86
N ASN A 318 10.22 -8.15 -16.74
CA ASN A 318 10.56 -9.58 -16.83
C ASN A 318 11.89 -9.93 -16.15
N ASP A 319 12.49 -9.00 -15.43
CA ASP A 319 13.66 -9.25 -14.60
C ASP A 319 13.26 -9.47 -13.13
N ILE A 320 14.22 -9.86 -12.28
CA ILE A 320 14.04 -10.17 -10.86
C ILE A 320 14.98 -9.36 -9.97
N ARG A 321 15.52 -8.24 -10.46
CA ARG A 321 16.52 -7.44 -9.71
C ARG A 321 16.03 -6.95 -8.36
N PRO A 322 14.83 -6.36 -8.21
CA PRO A 322 14.30 -5.98 -6.91
C PRO A 322 14.19 -7.15 -5.94
N THR A 323 13.68 -8.28 -6.40
CA THR A 323 13.58 -9.49 -5.58
C THR A 323 14.96 -9.97 -5.11
N ILE A 324 15.97 -9.97 -5.97
CA ILE A 324 17.35 -10.34 -5.59
C ILE A 324 17.90 -9.36 -4.55
N MET A 325 17.66 -8.06 -4.71
CA MET A 325 18.08 -7.07 -3.73
C MET A 325 17.40 -7.28 -2.38
N GLU A 326 16.10 -7.52 -2.36
CA GLU A 326 15.35 -7.83 -1.15
C GLU A 326 15.91 -9.08 -0.45
N PHE A 327 16.20 -10.15 -1.20
CA PHE A 327 16.83 -11.36 -0.66
C PHE A 327 18.21 -11.09 -0.05
N LYS A 328 19.06 -10.32 -0.72
CA LYS A 328 20.39 -9.95 -0.21
C LYS A 328 20.31 -9.14 1.09
N LEU A 329 19.40 -8.18 1.17
CA LEU A 329 19.19 -7.38 2.38
C LEU A 329 18.72 -8.25 3.53
N ARG A 330 17.77 -9.14 3.29
CA ARG A 330 17.25 -10.07 4.29
C ARG A 330 18.32 -11.07 4.76
N ALA A 331 19.13 -11.61 3.85
CA ALA A 331 20.25 -12.49 4.19
C ALA A 331 21.29 -11.79 5.08
N LYS A 332 21.64 -10.53 4.75
CA LYS A 332 22.56 -9.74 5.57
C LYS A 332 22.03 -9.46 6.97
N GLN A 333 20.73 -9.18 7.11
CA GLN A 333 20.10 -8.99 8.42
C GLN A 333 20.14 -10.26 9.27
N ILE A 334 19.92 -11.42 8.65
CA ILE A 334 19.98 -12.72 9.32
C ILE A 334 21.39 -12.98 9.86
N LEU A 335 22.41 -12.75 9.03
CA LEU A 335 23.81 -12.93 9.44
C LEU A 335 24.19 -11.99 10.58
N ASN A 336 23.81 -10.71 10.51
CA ASN A 336 24.11 -9.74 11.56
C ASN A 336 23.43 -10.08 12.90
N ASN A 337 22.18 -10.56 12.88
CA ASN A 337 21.47 -10.96 14.10
C ASN A 337 22.04 -12.24 14.72
N SER A 338 22.67 -13.12 13.95
CA SER A 338 23.35 -14.33 14.47
C SER A 338 24.65 -13.97 15.20
N PHE A 339 25.31 -12.86 14.85
CA PHE A 339 26.54 -12.39 15.53
C PHE A 339 26.26 -11.57 16.81
N ASN A 340 25.05 -11.03 16.98
CA ASN A 340 24.69 -10.23 18.17
C ASN A 340 24.03 -11.05 19.28
N ASN A 341 23.81 -12.35 19.09
CA ASN A 341 23.26 -13.29 20.08
C ASN A 341 24.32 -14.25 20.64
N HIS A 342 25.59 -13.95 20.45
CA HIS A 342 26.75 -14.55 21.11
C HIS A 342 27.58 -13.45 21.80
#